data_dbe854a0c5f92cafbcb10b805a8b70ef
#
_entry.id   dbe854a0c5f92cafbcb10b805a8b70ef
#
_cell.length_a   1.000
_cell.length_b   1.000
_cell.length_c   1.000
_cell.angle_alpha   90.00
_cell.angle_beta   90.00
_cell.angle_gamma   90.00
#
_symmetry.space_group_name_H-M   'P 1'
#
loop_
_entity.id
_entity.type
_entity.pdbx_description
1 polymer ?
#
loop_
_entity_poly.entity_id
_entity_poly.type
_entity_poly.pdbx_seq_one_letter_code
_entity_poly.pdbx_strand_id
1 'polypeptide(L)'
;MIVEQFGVEDWMDRYEEGARYNITDTCAKPLTLNELFALSGEDKQDFMETFFQREQTYGPIWGDRELKEEISHLYEHISPDEILTEHGATGGNQHIFFSLIRPGDRVIAYAPSYQQFY
;
A
#
# COMPACT_ATOMS: atom_id res chain seq x y z
N MET A 1 4.41 4.44 -25.70
CA MET A 1 3.88 5.20 -24.55
C MET A 1 5.08 5.87 -23.90
N ILE A 2 5.05 7.18 -23.71
CA ILE A 2 6.05 7.90 -22.95
C ILE A 2 5.46 8.06 -21.54
N VAL A 3 6.16 7.56 -20.54
CA VAL A 3 5.79 7.76 -19.13
C VAL A 3 6.61 8.93 -18.62
N GLU A 4 5.94 9.99 -18.23
CA GLU A 4 6.59 11.16 -17.63
C GLU A 4 7.10 10.83 -16.23
N GLN A 5 8.16 11.51 -15.82
CA GLN A 5 8.72 11.35 -14.48
C GLN A 5 7.70 11.79 -13.43
N PHE A 6 7.62 11.04 -12.33
CA PHE A 6 6.71 11.37 -11.23
C PHE A 6 7.31 12.52 -10.40
N GLY A 7 6.82 13.73 -10.62
CA GLY A 7 7.44 14.97 -10.14
C GLY A 7 7.54 15.07 -8.62
N VAL A 8 6.59 14.52 -7.87
CA VAL A 8 6.62 14.55 -6.39
C VAL A 8 7.75 13.69 -5.86
N GLU A 9 7.91 12.48 -6.37
CA GLU A 9 8.98 11.55 -5.96
C GLU A 9 10.36 12.14 -6.30
N ASP A 10 10.52 12.68 -7.52
CA ASP A 10 11.77 13.35 -7.94
C ASP A 10 12.10 14.54 -7.04
N TRP A 11 11.11 15.29 -6.60
CA TRP A 11 11.29 16.40 -5.67
C TRP A 11 11.69 15.91 -4.27
N MET A 12 11.04 14.86 -3.77
CA MET A 12 11.34 14.25 -2.46
C MET A 12 12.77 13.71 -2.44
N ASP A 13 13.17 12.94 -3.45
CA ASP A 13 14.52 12.39 -3.58
C ASP A 13 15.62 13.48 -3.52
N ARG A 14 15.31 14.66 -4.06
CA ARG A 14 16.29 15.75 -4.08
C ARG A 14 16.39 16.56 -2.79
N TYR A 15 15.30 16.68 -2.06
CA TYR A 15 15.18 17.68 -1.00
C TYR A 15 14.81 17.14 0.37
N GLU A 16 14.18 15.96 0.46
CA GLU A 16 13.67 15.43 1.72
C GLU A 16 14.80 15.01 2.66
N GLU A 17 15.77 14.26 2.15
CA GLU A 17 16.87 13.70 2.94
C GLU A 17 17.76 14.78 3.58
N GLY A 18 17.91 15.93 2.92
CA GLY A 18 18.69 17.09 3.40
C GLY A 18 17.91 18.05 4.29
N ALA A 19 16.61 17.88 4.44
CA ALA A 19 15.78 18.83 5.18
C ALA A 19 15.96 18.70 6.69
N ARG A 20 16.41 19.79 7.33
CA ARG A 20 16.50 19.85 8.81
C ARG A 20 15.11 19.74 9.48
N TYR A 21 14.09 20.28 8.84
CA TYR A 21 12.70 20.25 9.28
C TYR A 21 11.83 19.90 8.08
N ASN A 22 11.39 18.65 8.00
CA ASN A 22 10.43 18.24 6.99
C ASN A 22 9.01 18.54 7.50
N ILE A 23 8.38 19.55 6.88
CA ILE A 23 7.00 19.96 7.17
C ILE A 23 6.03 19.61 6.03
N THR A 24 6.52 18.93 5.00
CA THR A 24 5.76 18.55 3.80
C THR A 24 5.30 17.09 3.85
N ASP A 25 5.89 16.29 4.74
CA ASP A 25 5.52 14.91 4.91
C ASP A 25 4.09 14.80 5.45
N THR A 26 3.25 14.06 4.73
CA THR A 26 1.86 13.79 5.08
C THR A 26 1.65 12.37 5.58
N CYS A 27 2.70 11.57 5.67
CA CYS A 27 2.65 10.19 6.12
C CYS A 27 2.53 10.11 7.64
N ALA A 28 1.81 9.10 8.13
CA ALA A 28 1.88 8.75 9.53
C ALA A 28 3.29 8.28 9.89
N LYS A 29 3.78 8.62 11.10
CA LYS A 29 5.07 8.14 11.55
C LYS A 29 5.13 6.60 11.44
N PRO A 30 6.10 6.04 10.70
CA PRO A 30 6.23 4.59 10.60
C PRO A 30 6.64 3.98 11.94
N LEU A 31 6.07 2.82 12.23
CA LEU A 31 6.42 2.06 13.42
C LEU A 31 7.69 1.23 13.16
N THR A 32 8.53 1.10 14.16
CA THR A 32 9.53 0.06 14.18
C THR A 32 8.88 -1.30 14.44
N LEU A 33 9.52 -2.40 14.08
CA LEU A 33 9.00 -3.73 14.42
C LEU A 33 8.86 -3.92 15.94
N ASN A 34 9.74 -3.34 16.74
CA ASN A 34 9.61 -3.41 18.19
C ASN A 34 8.36 -2.69 18.72
N GLU A 35 8.04 -1.52 18.16
CA GLU A 35 6.80 -0.80 18.48
C GLU A 35 5.56 -1.60 18.02
N LEU A 36 5.63 -2.25 16.86
CA LEU A 36 4.55 -3.10 16.35
C LEU A 36 4.29 -4.29 17.28
N PHE A 37 5.31 -5.04 17.68
CA PHE A 37 5.17 -6.15 18.64
C PHE A 37 4.66 -5.67 20.01
N ALA A 38 5.09 -4.49 20.46
CA ALA A 38 4.56 -3.92 21.70
C ALA A 38 3.07 -3.58 21.62
N LEU A 39 2.58 -3.20 20.44
CA LEU A 39 1.16 -2.90 20.20
C LEU A 39 0.32 -4.16 19.99
N SER A 40 0.82 -5.15 19.26
CA SER A 40 0.08 -6.40 19.00
C SER A 40 0.01 -7.30 20.24
N GLY A 41 1.00 -7.20 21.13
CA GLY A 41 1.14 -8.11 22.27
C GLY A 41 1.66 -9.50 21.91
N GLU A 42 2.05 -9.72 20.65
CA GLU A 42 2.65 -10.97 20.21
C GLU A 42 4.07 -11.15 20.75
N ASP A 43 4.45 -12.40 21.03
CA ASP A 43 5.81 -12.72 21.40
C ASP A 43 6.72 -12.66 20.17
N LYS A 44 7.71 -11.78 20.23
CA LYS A 44 8.66 -11.56 19.14
C LYS A 44 9.49 -12.81 18.84
N GLN A 45 9.85 -13.60 19.85
CA GLN A 45 10.67 -14.79 19.66
C GLN A 45 9.88 -15.88 18.94
N ASP A 46 8.66 -16.13 19.39
CA ASP A 46 7.75 -17.10 18.76
C ASP A 46 7.45 -16.74 17.30
N PHE A 47 7.22 -15.45 17.03
CA PHE A 47 7.05 -14.96 15.68
C PHE A 47 8.28 -15.23 14.80
N MET A 48 9.48 -14.90 15.29
CA MET A 48 10.71 -15.09 14.54
C MET A 48 11.02 -16.56 14.28
N GLU A 49 10.79 -17.45 15.25
CA GLU A 49 10.96 -18.89 15.08
C GLU A 49 10.04 -19.41 13.95
N THR A 50 8.78 -19.03 13.98
CA THR A 50 7.81 -19.39 12.93
C THR A 50 8.19 -18.83 11.58
N PHE A 51 8.61 -17.56 11.54
CA PHE A 51 9.01 -16.89 10.30
C PHE A 51 10.22 -17.54 9.64
N PHE A 52 11.24 -17.90 10.41
CA PHE A 52 12.43 -18.56 9.88
C PHE A 52 12.19 -20.01 9.39
N GLN A 53 11.15 -20.66 9.87
CA GLN A 53 10.77 -22.00 9.40
C GLN A 53 9.88 -21.95 8.15
N ARG A 54 9.36 -20.78 7.81
CA ARG A 54 8.46 -20.63 6.67
C ARG A 54 9.22 -20.73 5.35
N GLU A 55 8.77 -21.62 4.47
CA GLU A 55 9.30 -21.71 3.12
C GLU A 55 9.05 -20.41 2.34
N GLN A 56 10.09 -19.91 1.69
CA GLN A 56 10.01 -18.71 0.85
C GLN A 56 9.51 -19.08 -0.55
N THR A 57 8.21 -19.29 -0.67
CA THR A 57 7.53 -19.65 -1.91
C THR A 57 6.51 -18.57 -2.30
N TYR A 58 5.80 -18.83 -3.41
CA TYR A 58 4.73 -17.93 -3.84
C TYR A 58 3.60 -17.89 -2.81
N GLY A 59 3.08 -16.69 -2.57
CA GLY A 59 1.85 -16.50 -1.82
C GLY A 59 0.61 -16.96 -2.61
N PRO A 60 -0.56 -16.99 -1.96
CA PRO A 60 -1.82 -17.28 -2.63
C PRO A 60 -2.12 -16.24 -3.72
N ILE A 61 -2.54 -16.69 -4.92
CA ILE A 61 -2.81 -15.83 -6.08
C ILE A 61 -3.85 -14.74 -5.76
N TRP A 62 -4.85 -15.07 -4.97
CA TRP A 62 -5.93 -14.15 -4.59
C TRP A 62 -5.65 -13.33 -3.32
N GLY A 63 -4.39 -13.32 -2.87
CA GLY A 63 -3.98 -12.69 -1.62
C GLY A 63 -4.15 -13.60 -0.40
N ASP A 64 -3.49 -13.23 0.69
CA ASP A 64 -3.54 -13.96 1.93
C ASP A 64 -4.94 -13.90 2.56
N ARG A 65 -5.48 -15.06 2.93
CA ARG A 65 -6.85 -15.18 3.44
C ARG A 65 -7.03 -14.52 4.80
N GLU A 66 -6.09 -14.74 5.70
CA GLU A 66 -6.15 -14.19 7.06
C GLU A 66 -6.07 -12.66 7.02
N LEU A 67 -5.16 -12.12 6.21
CA LEU A 67 -5.06 -10.67 5.99
C LEU A 67 -6.38 -10.08 5.44
N LYS A 68 -7.01 -10.76 4.48
CA LYS A 68 -8.28 -10.31 3.90
C LYS A 68 -9.43 -10.38 4.90
N GLU A 69 -9.45 -11.38 5.77
CA GLU A 69 -10.40 -11.49 6.87
C GLU A 69 -10.26 -10.31 7.84
N GLU A 70 -9.05 -10.01 8.27
CA GLU A 70 -8.80 -8.85 9.15
C GLU A 70 -9.14 -7.51 8.48
N ILE A 71 -8.82 -7.35 7.20
CA ILE A 71 -9.23 -6.15 6.45
C ILE A 71 -10.75 -6.04 6.38
N SER A 72 -11.48 -7.14 6.19
CA SER A 72 -12.94 -7.12 6.09
C SER A 72 -13.60 -6.58 7.37
N HIS A 73 -12.99 -6.79 8.53
CA HIS A 73 -13.47 -6.27 9.81
C HIS A 73 -13.43 -4.72 9.91
N LEU A 74 -12.70 -4.05 9.03
CA LEU A 74 -12.67 -2.58 8.95
C LEU A 74 -13.90 -2.00 8.23
N TYR A 75 -14.72 -2.85 7.61
CA TYR A 75 -15.86 -2.45 6.79
C TYR A 75 -17.15 -3.15 7.25
N GLU A 76 -18.29 -2.51 7.08
CA GLU A 76 -19.57 -3.05 7.56
C GLU A 76 -20.17 -4.17 6.69
N HIS A 77 -19.88 -4.16 5.37
CA HIS A 77 -20.57 -5.01 4.40
C HIS A 77 -19.65 -5.59 3.33
N ILE A 78 -18.37 -5.77 3.65
CA ILE A 78 -17.38 -6.32 2.73
C ILE A 78 -16.97 -7.71 3.21
N SER A 79 -17.10 -8.71 2.34
CA SER A 79 -16.57 -10.04 2.58
C SER A 79 -15.09 -10.14 2.18
N PRO A 80 -14.30 -11.05 2.76
CA PRO A 80 -12.91 -11.28 2.35
C PRO A 80 -12.75 -11.59 0.86
N ASP A 81 -13.78 -12.16 0.21
CA ASP A 81 -13.74 -12.51 -1.21
C ASP A 81 -13.87 -11.28 -2.14
N GLU A 82 -14.34 -10.16 -1.60
CA GLU A 82 -14.46 -8.88 -2.30
C GLU A 82 -13.20 -7.99 -2.12
N ILE A 83 -12.18 -8.49 -1.42
CA ILE A 83 -10.93 -7.77 -1.16
C ILE A 83 -9.83 -8.32 -2.05
N LEU A 84 -9.15 -7.43 -2.76
CA LEU A 84 -7.91 -7.70 -3.47
C LEU A 84 -6.78 -6.88 -2.84
N THR A 85 -5.72 -7.57 -2.43
CA THR A 85 -4.52 -6.92 -1.89
C THR A 85 -3.52 -6.61 -3.01
N GLU A 86 -2.90 -5.43 -2.95
CA GLU A 86 -1.98 -4.94 -3.97
C GLU A 86 -0.68 -4.39 -3.38
N HIS A 87 0.34 -4.32 -4.19
CA HIS A 87 1.62 -3.73 -3.83
C HIS A 87 1.57 -2.20 -3.99
N GLY A 88 1.15 -1.52 -2.94
CA GLY A 88 1.01 -0.08 -2.89
C GLY A 88 -0.24 0.44 -3.61
N ALA A 89 -0.68 1.64 -3.22
CA ALA A 89 -1.86 2.28 -3.78
C ALA A 89 -1.73 2.56 -5.29
N THR A 90 -0.53 2.84 -5.78
CA THR A 90 -0.26 3.05 -7.21
C THR A 90 -0.54 1.80 -8.03
N GLY A 91 -0.16 0.61 -7.53
CA GLY A 91 -0.49 -0.66 -8.16
C GLY A 91 -2.00 -0.89 -8.22
N GLY A 92 -2.70 -0.66 -7.11
CA GLY A 92 -4.15 -0.75 -7.05
C GLY A 92 -4.85 0.19 -8.04
N ASN A 93 -4.43 1.45 -8.11
CA ASN A 93 -4.97 2.42 -9.08
C ASN A 93 -4.72 1.98 -10.52
N GLN A 94 -3.54 1.48 -10.83
CA GLN A 94 -3.21 0.98 -12.17
C GLN A 94 -4.14 -0.18 -12.56
N HIS A 95 -4.35 -1.14 -11.67
CA HIS A 95 -5.24 -2.27 -11.94
C HIS A 95 -6.69 -1.82 -12.13
N ILE A 96 -7.18 -0.87 -11.35
CA ILE A 96 -8.52 -0.28 -11.55
C ILE A 96 -8.62 0.36 -12.94
N PHE A 97 -7.64 1.21 -13.32
CA PHE A 97 -7.67 1.90 -14.61
C PHE A 97 -7.65 0.93 -15.79
N PHE A 98 -6.75 -0.05 -15.76
CA PHE A 98 -6.66 -1.02 -16.86
C PHE A 98 -7.83 -2.01 -16.92
N SER A 99 -8.45 -2.32 -15.79
CA SER A 99 -9.53 -3.31 -15.74
C SER A 99 -10.90 -2.72 -16.01
N LEU A 100 -11.16 -1.50 -15.56
CA LEU A 100 -12.50 -0.92 -15.56
C LEU A 100 -12.69 0.19 -16.59
N ILE A 101 -11.65 0.99 -16.91
CA ILE A 101 -11.79 2.15 -17.78
C ILE A 101 -11.59 1.73 -19.25
N ARG A 102 -12.51 2.16 -20.10
CA ARG A 102 -12.52 1.89 -21.55
C ARG A 102 -12.47 3.19 -22.34
N PRO A 103 -11.99 3.16 -23.60
CA PRO A 103 -12.06 4.32 -24.48
C PRO A 103 -13.49 4.87 -24.59
N GLY A 104 -13.67 6.15 -24.26
CA GLY A 104 -14.97 6.82 -24.24
C GLY A 104 -15.60 6.96 -22.85
N ASP A 105 -15.09 6.29 -21.84
CA ASP A 105 -15.53 6.48 -20.46
C ASP A 105 -15.14 7.87 -19.92
N ARG A 106 -15.90 8.35 -18.97
CA ARG A 106 -15.63 9.62 -18.28
C ARG A 106 -15.16 9.32 -16.86
N VAL A 107 -13.99 9.85 -16.51
CA VAL A 107 -13.40 9.70 -15.19
C VAL A 107 -13.36 11.08 -14.53
N ILE A 108 -13.70 11.14 -13.25
CA ILE A 108 -13.58 12.34 -12.44
C ILE A 108 -12.37 12.16 -11.53
N ALA A 109 -11.43 13.10 -11.60
CA ALA A 109 -10.28 13.16 -10.70
C ALA A 109 -10.24 14.50 -9.97
N TYR A 110 -9.71 14.52 -8.76
CA TYR A 110 -9.46 15.75 -8.03
C TYR A 110 -8.13 16.36 -8.46
N ALA A 111 -8.06 17.67 -8.56
CA ALA A 111 -6.83 18.41 -8.77
C ALA A 111 -6.71 19.54 -7.74
N PRO A 112 -5.56 19.77 -7.10
CA PRO A 112 -4.31 19.00 -7.24
C PRO A 112 -4.37 17.62 -6.59
N SER A 113 -3.75 16.62 -7.20
CA SER A 113 -3.68 15.25 -6.72
C SER A 113 -2.42 14.57 -7.23
N TYR A 114 -2.29 13.26 -6.99
CA TYR A 114 -1.19 12.47 -7.55
C TYR A 114 -1.23 12.48 -9.09
N GLN A 115 -0.08 12.65 -9.70
CA GLN A 115 0.12 12.73 -11.14
C GLN A 115 -0.43 11.52 -11.91
N GLN A 116 -0.53 10.38 -11.26
CA GLN A 116 -1.11 9.15 -11.85
C GLN A 116 -2.61 9.24 -12.18
N PHE A 117 -3.32 10.29 -11.76
CA PHE A 117 -4.75 10.46 -12.02
C PHE A 117 -5.08 11.37 -13.22
N TYR A 118 -4.08 11.96 -13.89
CA TYR A 118 -4.29 12.82 -15.06
C TYR A 118 -3.11 12.80 -16.01
#